data_67295b2f7487f66250c1aa3145f685b8
#
_entry.id   67295b2f7487f66250c1aa3145f685b8
#
_cell.length_a   1.000
_cell.length_b   1.000
_cell.length_c   1.000
_cell.angle_alpha   90.00
_cell.angle_beta   90.00
_cell.angle_gamma   90.00
#
_symmetry.space_group_name_H-M   'P 1'
#
loop_
_entity.id
_entity.type
_entity.pdbx_description
1 polymer ?
#
loop_
_entity_poly.entity_id
_entity_poly.type
_entity_poly.pdbx_seq_one_letter_code
_entity_poly.pdbx_strand_id
1 'polypeptide(L)'
;MKKLMLASAISLALVPLASHAAADVKTPAGMPAFGKEATIPAPKIARQTLSNGLTVWVVPRQGLPRVDYVLALRGAGFGADSPNQSGFAAMLAGMLNEGTAKRDSRAIAEAAQAMGGEVGASPAADGIVLSANALASHASGMIDLLAEIARTPSFPDNEVTLAKANALQALRVSETQPTFRAERAIKAAVYADHPYGRTDPTVASINAVDAALLRAEHAKRFRPERALLVVTGRISESEAMKLAQAAFGDWKASGPALPETPAAATAAKPARIVLKREGSVQSTLRLGSPGIAASADDQIPLRLASTILGGGFSSRINTNLREEKGYTYGASAGARMSRVGGMMVGGADVRNEVTGAALSEYFNEYKRIGSELVSSKEMEMNKRYVAGGYLLSNQLQRSVASTLASNWLVGLPPEFLGQYVPLIRKVSPEQVRTVAKKYFAPERQSIIVVGDPSKLDEQLKPYGEFTVLEK
;
A
#
# COMPACT_ATOMS: atom_id res chain seq x y z
N MET A 1 -13.12 34.32 79.24
CA MET A 1 -12.77 34.56 77.85
C MET A 1 -11.96 33.32 77.36
N LYS A 2 -12.63 32.40 76.72
CA LYS A 2 -12.01 31.17 76.18
C LYS A 2 -12.25 31.15 74.66
N LYS A 3 -11.16 31.20 73.87
CA LYS A 3 -11.23 31.09 72.41
C LYS A 3 -11.34 29.64 72.05
N LEU A 4 -12.41 29.28 71.33
CA LEU A 4 -12.55 27.95 70.61
C LEU A 4 -11.83 28.08 69.27
N MET A 5 -10.88 27.24 69.02
CA MET A 5 -10.32 26.99 67.69
C MET A 5 -11.10 25.82 67.06
N LEU A 6 -11.71 26.10 65.89
CA LEU A 6 -12.36 25.09 65.06
C LEU A 6 -11.34 24.55 64.05
N ALA A 7 -10.99 23.27 64.18
CA ALA A 7 -10.14 22.59 63.22
C ALA A 7 -11.04 21.88 62.17
N SER A 8 -11.02 22.38 60.94
CA SER A 8 -11.68 21.72 59.79
C SER A 8 -10.81 20.58 59.24
N ALA A 9 -11.24 19.35 59.43
CA ALA A 9 -10.65 18.18 58.79
C ALA A 9 -11.17 18.09 57.36
N ILE A 10 -10.26 18.23 56.37
CA ILE A 10 -10.55 17.95 54.95
C ILE A 10 -10.35 16.47 54.75
N SER A 11 -11.44 15.72 54.60
CA SER A 11 -11.42 14.33 54.19
C SER A 11 -11.18 14.23 52.69
N LEU A 12 -9.95 13.83 52.28
CA LEU A 12 -9.63 13.44 50.92
C LEU A 12 -10.33 12.09 50.62
N ALA A 13 -11.41 12.13 49.87
CA ALA A 13 -12.02 10.93 49.32
C ALA A 13 -11.11 10.36 48.20
N LEU A 14 -10.39 9.27 48.50
CA LEU A 14 -9.75 8.44 47.49
C LEU A 14 -10.86 7.78 46.65
N VAL A 15 -11.09 8.32 45.46
CA VAL A 15 -11.88 7.62 44.44
C VAL A 15 -10.98 6.48 43.91
N PRO A 16 -11.37 5.21 44.03
CA PRO A 16 -10.63 4.14 43.43
C PRO A 16 -10.71 4.29 41.92
N LEU A 17 -9.55 4.45 41.26
CA LEU A 17 -9.43 4.25 39.82
C LEU A 17 -9.88 2.84 39.50
N ALA A 18 -11.13 2.69 39.07
CA ALA A 18 -11.62 1.45 38.51
C ALA A 18 -10.78 1.15 37.27
N SER A 19 -9.88 0.17 37.39
CA SER A 19 -9.25 -0.45 36.24
C SER A 19 -10.38 -0.97 35.35
N HIS A 20 -10.56 -0.36 34.19
CA HIS A 20 -11.49 -0.88 33.18
C HIS A 20 -10.97 -2.26 32.76
N ALA A 21 -11.51 -3.31 33.38
CA ALA A 21 -11.35 -4.67 32.90
C ALA A 21 -11.86 -4.69 31.45
N ALA A 22 -10.99 -5.12 30.53
CA ALA A 22 -11.36 -5.33 29.15
C ALA A 22 -12.61 -6.20 29.12
N ALA A 23 -13.70 -5.73 28.50
CA ALA A 23 -14.94 -6.48 28.40
C ALA A 23 -14.62 -7.84 27.77
N ASP A 24 -14.89 -8.92 28.47
CA ASP A 24 -14.73 -10.30 27.98
C ASP A 24 -15.56 -10.46 26.71
N VAL A 25 -14.90 -10.46 25.55
CA VAL A 25 -15.53 -10.84 24.30
C VAL A 25 -15.78 -12.34 24.40
N LYS A 26 -17.05 -12.73 24.63
CA LYS A 26 -17.43 -14.14 24.65
C LYS A 26 -17.07 -14.77 23.32
N THR A 27 -16.15 -15.71 23.35
CA THR A 27 -15.84 -16.55 22.19
C THR A 27 -17.05 -17.38 21.81
N PRO A 28 -17.34 -17.61 20.52
CA PRO A 28 -18.37 -18.54 20.10
C PRO A 28 -18.18 -19.92 20.74
N ALA A 29 -19.30 -20.64 20.98
CA ALA A 29 -19.25 -21.98 21.59
C ALA A 29 -18.33 -22.92 20.75
N GLY A 30 -17.41 -23.60 21.42
CA GLY A 30 -16.42 -24.50 20.80
C GLY A 30 -15.10 -23.83 20.33
N MET A 31 -14.97 -22.51 20.44
CA MET A 31 -13.69 -21.86 20.22
C MET A 31 -12.88 -21.72 21.53
N PRO A 32 -11.56 -21.96 21.51
CA PRO A 32 -10.74 -21.74 22.70
C PRO A 32 -10.78 -20.25 23.08
N ALA A 33 -10.66 -19.96 24.37
CA ALA A 33 -10.53 -18.58 24.85
C ALA A 33 -9.33 -17.88 24.20
N PHE A 34 -9.46 -16.58 23.95
CA PHE A 34 -8.32 -15.79 23.46
C PHE A 34 -7.17 -15.89 24.47
N GLY A 35 -6.01 -16.31 24.00
CA GLY A 35 -4.80 -16.31 24.77
C GLY A 35 -4.36 -14.89 25.16
N LYS A 36 -3.37 -14.82 26.08
CA LYS A 36 -2.71 -13.54 26.37
C LYS A 36 -2.13 -12.97 25.10
N GLU A 37 -2.38 -11.67 24.83
CA GLU A 37 -1.82 -11.03 23.66
C GLU A 37 -0.29 -11.15 23.61
N ALA A 38 0.22 -11.80 22.57
CA ALA A 38 1.66 -11.88 22.34
C ALA A 38 2.21 -10.50 21.92
N THR A 39 3.29 -10.08 22.54
CA THR A 39 4.11 -8.98 22.00
C THR A 39 5.04 -9.58 20.97
N ILE A 40 5.09 -8.99 19.75
CA ILE A 40 6.18 -9.32 18.84
C ILE A 40 7.39 -8.51 19.30
N PRO A 41 8.50 -9.16 19.69
CA PRO A 41 9.75 -8.44 19.83
C PRO A 41 10.12 -7.85 18.46
N ALA A 42 10.38 -6.55 18.41
CA ALA A 42 10.96 -5.95 17.22
C ALA A 42 12.25 -6.71 16.89
N PRO A 43 12.40 -7.26 15.67
CA PRO A 43 13.62 -7.97 15.35
C PRO A 43 14.81 -7.02 15.43
N LYS A 44 15.94 -7.52 15.93
CA LYS A 44 17.21 -6.77 15.85
C LYS A 44 17.58 -6.64 14.37
N ILE A 45 17.68 -5.40 13.88
CA ILE A 45 18.06 -5.10 12.50
C ILE A 45 19.48 -4.58 12.49
N ALA A 46 20.40 -5.37 11.95
CA ALA A 46 21.76 -4.91 11.68
C ALA A 46 21.75 -4.02 10.43
N ARG A 47 22.51 -2.91 10.46
CA ARG A 47 22.48 -1.87 9.42
C ARG A 47 23.88 -1.47 9.02
N GLN A 48 24.08 -1.35 7.72
CA GLN A 48 25.31 -0.82 7.16
C GLN A 48 24.99 -0.05 5.87
N THR A 49 25.76 0.99 5.58
CA THR A 49 25.77 1.61 4.27
C THR A 49 27.11 1.32 3.62
N LEU A 50 27.11 0.76 2.43
CA LEU A 50 28.31 0.49 1.64
C LEU A 50 28.91 1.80 1.12
N SER A 51 30.17 1.77 0.71
CA SER A 51 30.90 2.95 0.20
C SER A 51 30.25 3.61 -1.03
N ASN A 52 29.45 2.84 -1.79
CA ASN A 52 28.70 3.33 -2.95
C ASN A 52 27.30 3.90 -2.59
N GLY A 53 26.95 3.95 -1.29
CA GLY A 53 25.67 4.46 -0.81
C GLY A 53 24.55 3.44 -0.65
N LEU A 54 24.73 2.18 -1.10
CA LEU A 54 23.72 1.13 -0.88
C LEU A 54 23.54 0.87 0.61
N THR A 55 22.30 1.00 1.08
CA THR A 55 21.94 0.62 2.45
C THR A 55 21.63 -0.87 2.53
N VAL A 56 22.16 -1.55 3.56
CA VAL A 56 21.94 -2.98 3.81
C VAL A 56 21.35 -3.17 5.19
N TRP A 57 20.22 -3.85 5.28
CA TRP A 57 19.59 -4.26 6.55
C TRP A 57 19.54 -5.77 6.64
N VAL A 58 19.97 -6.33 7.76
CA VAL A 58 20.01 -7.77 7.99
C VAL A 58 19.19 -8.13 9.22
N VAL A 59 18.30 -9.12 9.06
CA VAL A 59 17.48 -9.70 10.13
C VAL A 59 17.72 -11.21 10.20
N PRO A 60 18.73 -11.67 10.95
CA PRO A 60 19.00 -13.10 11.11
C PRO A 60 17.80 -13.82 11.75
N ARG A 61 17.44 -14.98 11.24
CA ARG A 61 16.38 -15.85 11.77
C ARG A 61 16.80 -17.30 11.80
N GLN A 62 16.52 -18.00 12.92
CA GLN A 62 16.90 -19.40 13.11
C GLN A 62 15.86 -20.42 12.60
N GLY A 63 14.77 -19.96 12.01
CA GLY A 63 13.67 -20.82 11.54
C GLY A 63 14.01 -21.71 10.34
N LEU A 64 13.32 -21.53 9.25
CA LEU A 64 13.51 -22.31 8.02
C LEU A 64 14.93 -22.12 7.46
N PRO A 65 15.53 -23.17 6.84
CA PRO A 65 16.87 -23.09 6.23
C PRO A 65 16.82 -22.35 4.88
N ARG A 66 16.31 -21.12 4.90
CA ARG A 66 16.15 -20.24 3.74
C ARG A 66 16.72 -18.87 4.03
N VAL A 67 17.08 -18.17 2.95
CA VAL A 67 17.42 -16.74 2.97
C VAL A 67 16.53 -16.04 1.96
N ASP A 68 15.98 -14.89 2.34
CA ASP A 68 15.19 -14.00 1.50
C ASP A 68 15.93 -12.67 1.33
N TYR A 69 15.96 -12.17 0.11
CA TYR A 69 16.53 -10.90 -0.31
C TYR A 69 15.44 -10.02 -0.89
N VAL A 70 15.42 -8.76 -0.47
CA VAL A 70 14.55 -7.74 -1.07
C VAL A 70 15.39 -6.51 -1.37
N LEU A 71 15.59 -6.20 -2.65
CA LEU A 71 16.25 -4.99 -3.11
C LEU A 71 15.19 -3.98 -3.55
N ALA A 72 15.09 -2.87 -2.81
CA ALA A 72 14.15 -1.78 -3.10
C ALA A 72 14.88 -0.59 -3.70
N LEU A 73 14.43 -0.11 -4.87
CA LEU A 73 14.98 1.01 -5.63
C LEU A 73 14.03 2.20 -5.51
N ARG A 74 14.33 3.16 -4.64
CA ARG A 74 13.53 4.37 -4.46
C ARG A 74 13.67 5.31 -5.65
N GLY A 75 12.53 5.88 -6.11
CA GLY A 75 12.49 6.73 -7.28
C GLY A 75 12.60 5.97 -8.61
N ALA A 76 12.41 4.63 -8.59
CA ALA A 76 12.34 3.81 -9.79
C ALA A 76 10.91 3.43 -10.20
N GLY A 77 9.91 3.71 -9.33
CA GLY A 77 8.51 3.33 -9.52
C GLY A 77 7.72 4.28 -10.40
N PHE A 78 6.38 4.17 -10.31
CA PHE A 78 5.45 4.98 -11.11
C PHE A 78 5.62 6.50 -10.87
N GLY A 79 6.08 6.91 -9.69
CA GLY A 79 6.39 8.31 -9.39
C GLY A 79 7.51 8.92 -10.25
N ALA A 80 8.29 8.09 -10.93
CA ALA A 80 9.34 8.50 -11.86
C ALA A 80 8.89 8.53 -13.33
N ASP A 81 7.68 8.03 -13.63
CA ASP A 81 7.18 7.98 -14.99
C ASP A 81 6.81 9.39 -15.49
N SER A 82 7.36 9.78 -16.63
CA SER A 82 7.02 11.04 -17.29
C SER A 82 5.58 10.99 -17.86
N PRO A 83 4.97 12.12 -18.20
CA PRO A 83 3.62 12.14 -18.78
C PRO A 83 3.42 11.23 -20.00
N ASN A 84 4.46 11.07 -20.82
CA ASN A 84 4.40 10.21 -22.01
C ASN A 84 4.78 8.75 -21.74
N GLN A 85 5.12 8.42 -20.49
CA GLN A 85 5.58 7.10 -20.06
C GLN A 85 4.65 6.49 -19.00
N SER A 86 3.35 6.82 -19.03
CA SER A 86 2.39 6.24 -18.08
C SER A 86 2.50 4.73 -18.01
N GLY A 87 2.67 4.17 -16.81
CA GLY A 87 2.81 2.74 -16.58
C GLY A 87 4.17 2.13 -16.97
N PHE A 88 5.16 2.95 -17.32
CA PHE A 88 6.48 2.48 -17.77
C PHE A 88 7.22 1.67 -16.69
N ALA A 89 7.10 2.06 -15.43
CA ALA A 89 7.72 1.33 -14.31
C ALA A 89 7.30 -0.16 -14.26
N ALA A 90 6.08 -0.49 -14.67
CA ALA A 90 5.63 -1.88 -14.75
C ALA A 90 6.33 -2.64 -15.87
N MET A 91 6.47 -2.02 -17.05
CA MET A 91 7.21 -2.61 -18.17
C MET A 91 8.70 -2.81 -17.80
N LEU A 92 9.33 -1.80 -17.21
CA LEU A 92 10.73 -1.88 -16.78
C LEU A 92 10.93 -3.01 -15.75
N ALA A 93 10.07 -3.11 -14.75
CA ALA A 93 10.16 -4.17 -13.74
C ALA A 93 9.96 -5.56 -14.35
N GLY A 94 8.97 -5.73 -15.24
CA GLY A 94 8.72 -6.99 -15.93
C GLY A 94 9.90 -7.44 -16.79
N MET A 95 10.56 -6.50 -17.45
CA MET A 95 11.67 -6.80 -18.36
C MET A 95 13.00 -7.13 -17.68
N LEU A 96 13.16 -6.93 -16.37
CA LEU A 96 14.41 -7.21 -15.65
C LEU A 96 14.80 -8.68 -15.68
N ASN A 97 13.81 -9.58 -15.67
CA ASN A 97 14.06 -11.04 -15.67
C ASN A 97 14.08 -11.66 -17.08
N GLU A 98 13.88 -10.86 -18.14
CA GLU A 98 13.81 -11.38 -19.51
C GLU A 98 15.19 -11.53 -20.15
N GLY A 99 16.25 -11.16 -19.46
CA GLY A 99 17.62 -11.40 -19.85
C GLY A 99 18.61 -10.48 -19.15
N THR A 100 19.82 -10.99 -19.00
CA THR A 100 21.00 -10.26 -18.51
C THR A 100 22.11 -10.32 -19.53
N ALA A 101 23.25 -9.70 -19.23
CA ALA A 101 24.45 -9.83 -20.05
C ALA A 101 24.97 -11.28 -20.13
N LYS A 102 24.55 -12.18 -19.21
CA LYS A 102 25.08 -13.55 -19.10
C LYS A 102 24.03 -14.64 -19.32
N ARG A 103 22.74 -14.35 -19.15
CA ARG A 103 21.65 -15.31 -19.15
C ARG A 103 20.43 -14.79 -19.90
N ASP A 104 19.75 -15.67 -20.60
CA ASP A 104 18.38 -15.43 -21.05
C ASP A 104 17.35 -15.68 -19.92
N SER A 105 16.08 -15.41 -20.17
CA SER A 105 15.00 -15.56 -19.18
C SER A 105 14.88 -16.99 -18.63
N ARG A 106 15.06 -17.98 -19.50
CA ARG A 106 15.02 -19.40 -19.12
C ARG A 106 16.16 -19.76 -18.18
N ALA A 107 17.40 -19.37 -18.51
CA ALA A 107 18.57 -19.64 -17.69
C ALA A 107 18.51 -18.91 -16.32
N ILE A 108 17.88 -17.72 -16.25
CA ILE A 108 17.59 -17.02 -14.98
C ILE A 108 16.64 -17.88 -14.13
N ALA A 109 15.53 -18.33 -14.69
CA ALA A 109 14.55 -19.13 -13.98
C ALA A 109 15.12 -20.47 -13.50
N GLU A 110 15.87 -21.19 -14.37
CA GLU A 110 16.53 -22.45 -14.04
C GLU A 110 17.57 -22.27 -12.93
N ALA A 111 18.37 -21.20 -12.98
CA ALA A 111 19.35 -20.88 -11.93
C ALA A 111 18.66 -20.64 -10.56
N ALA A 112 17.56 -19.88 -10.51
CA ALA A 112 16.82 -19.64 -9.28
C ALA A 112 16.20 -20.94 -8.74
N GLN A 113 15.59 -21.76 -9.58
CA GLN A 113 15.00 -23.05 -9.23
C GLN A 113 16.03 -24.05 -8.71
N ALA A 114 17.22 -24.12 -9.33
CA ALA A 114 18.33 -24.97 -8.87
C ALA A 114 18.81 -24.62 -7.45
N MET A 115 18.62 -23.38 -7.02
CA MET A 115 18.89 -22.91 -5.65
C MET A 115 17.69 -23.10 -4.70
N GLY A 116 16.63 -23.78 -5.15
CA GLY A 116 15.41 -24.01 -4.39
C GLY A 116 14.58 -22.73 -4.15
N GLY A 117 14.67 -21.77 -5.07
CA GLY A 117 14.03 -20.47 -4.92
C GLY A 117 13.48 -19.86 -6.20
N GLU A 118 13.24 -18.58 -6.12
CA GLU A 118 12.69 -17.75 -7.20
C GLU A 118 13.27 -16.33 -7.13
N VAL A 119 13.21 -15.61 -8.24
CA VAL A 119 13.52 -14.19 -8.32
C VAL A 119 12.45 -13.49 -9.15
N GLY A 120 12.09 -12.25 -8.76
CA GLY A 120 11.10 -11.46 -9.49
C GLY A 120 11.20 -9.99 -9.14
N ALA A 121 10.59 -9.14 -9.97
CA ALA A 121 10.52 -7.71 -9.76
C ALA A 121 9.09 -7.20 -9.88
N SER A 122 8.76 -6.17 -9.11
CA SER A 122 7.44 -5.53 -9.14
C SER A 122 7.55 -4.02 -8.95
N PRO A 123 6.73 -3.22 -9.65
CA PRO A 123 6.67 -1.78 -9.47
C PRO A 123 5.79 -1.40 -8.28
N ALA A 124 6.10 -0.27 -7.67
CA ALA A 124 5.27 0.43 -6.69
C ALA A 124 5.22 1.92 -7.05
N ALA A 125 4.40 2.70 -6.34
CA ALA A 125 4.36 4.15 -6.56
C ALA A 125 5.74 4.78 -6.41
N ASP A 126 6.47 4.42 -5.36
CA ASP A 126 7.70 5.08 -4.94
C ASP A 126 8.99 4.34 -5.33
N GLY A 127 8.88 3.17 -5.97
CA GLY A 127 10.06 2.39 -6.35
C GLY A 127 9.77 1.12 -7.10
N ILE A 128 10.83 0.41 -7.48
CA ILE A 128 10.77 -0.98 -7.94
C ILE A 128 11.38 -1.85 -6.84
N VAL A 129 10.76 -3.01 -6.61
CA VAL A 129 11.21 -4.00 -5.63
C VAL A 129 11.56 -5.28 -6.36
N LEU A 130 12.81 -5.73 -6.21
CA LEU A 130 13.23 -7.06 -6.61
C LEU A 130 13.23 -7.95 -5.37
N SER A 131 12.65 -9.13 -5.47
CA SER A 131 12.63 -10.14 -4.41
C SER A 131 13.27 -11.42 -4.91
N ALA A 132 14.11 -12.03 -4.08
CA ALA A 132 14.72 -13.31 -4.36
C ALA A 132 14.75 -14.16 -3.08
N ASN A 133 14.70 -15.47 -3.23
CA ASN A 133 14.85 -16.37 -2.09
C ASN A 133 15.54 -17.67 -2.54
N ALA A 134 16.24 -18.31 -1.60
CA ALA A 134 16.89 -19.60 -1.84
C ALA A 134 16.99 -20.41 -0.54
N LEU A 135 17.42 -21.68 -0.67
CA LEU A 135 17.94 -22.42 0.47
C LEU A 135 19.17 -21.72 1.03
N ALA A 136 19.37 -21.73 2.34
CA ALA A 136 20.50 -21.04 3.01
C ALA A 136 21.88 -21.49 2.48
N SER A 137 22.02 -22.75 2.05
CA SER A 137 23.24 -23.28 1.40
C SER A 137 23.56 -22.61 0.06
N HIS A 138 22.60 -21.95 -0.55
CA HIS A 138 22.72 -21.25 -1.85
C HIS A 138 22.60 -19.72 -1.72
N ALA A 139 22.78 -19.19 -0.50
CA ALA A 139 22.67 -17.75 -0.22
C ALA A 139 23.55 -16.90 -1.14
N SER A 140 24.83 -17.27 -1.33
CA SER A 140 25.75 -16.57 -2.21
C SER A 140 25.28 -16.55 -3.67
N GLY A 141 24.93 -17.72 -4.20
CA GLY A 141 24.50 -17.80 -5.62
C GLY A 141 23.24 -16.98 -5.91
N MET A 142 22.31 -16.93 -4.95
CA MET A 142 21.06 -16.15 -5.14
C MET A 142 21.30 -14.64 -5.06
N ILE A 143 22.14 -14.14 -4.17
CA ILE A 143 22.43 -12.70 -4.14
C ILE A 143 23.22 -12.27 -5.38
N ASP A 144 24.09 -13.15 -5.91
CA ASP A 144 24.82 -12.89 -7.15
C ASP A 144 23.85 -12.81 -8.35
N LEU A 145 22.86 -13.72 -8.44
CA LEU A 145 21.82 -13.67 -9.45
C LEU A 145 20.95 -12.41 -9.33
N LEU A 146 20.56 -12.05 -8.11
CA LEU A 146 19.82 -10.81 -7.86
C LEU A 146 20.61 -9.56 -8.29
N ALA A 147 21.90 -9.53 -7.98
CA ALA A 147 22.79 -8.44 -8.40
C ALA A 147 22.95 -8.37 -9.91
N GLU A 148 23.08 -9.51 -10.58
CA GLU A 148 23.15 -9.58 -12.04
C GLU A 148 21.89 -9.01 -12.69
N ILE A 149 20.70 -9.42 -12.24
CA ILE A 149 19.41 -8.94 -12.75
C ILE A 149 19.24 -7.44 -12.50
N ALA A 150 19.61 -6.97 -11.31
CA ALA A 150 19.45 -5.56 -10.93
C ALA A 150 20.42 -4.64 -11.64
N ARG A 151 21.61 -5.11 -11.99
CA ARG A 151 22.73 -4.25 -12.46
C ARG A 151 22.96 -4.31 -13.96
N THR A 152 22.70 -5.46 -14.59
CA THR A 152 23.08 -5.72 -15.98
C THR A 152 21.97 -6.38 -16.80
N PRO A 153 20.71 -5.91 -16.74
CA PRO A 153 19.67 -6.42 -17.62
C PRO A 153 19.99 -6.07 -19.07
N SER A 154 19.73 -7.00 -20.00
CA SER A 154 20.05 -6.82 -21.43
C SER A 154 18.91 -6.24 -22.25
N PHE A 155 17.65 -6.45 -21.81
CA PHE A 155 16.44 -6.06 -22.53
C PHE A 155 16.43 -6.53 -23.99
N PRO A 156 16.36 -7.86 -24.25
CA PRO A 156 16.40 -8.39 -25.62
C PRO A 156 15.24 -7.86 -26.47
N ASP A 157 15.49 -7.48 -27.73
CA ASP A 157 14.49 -6.85 -28.60
C ASP A 157 13.27 -7.76 -28.88
N ASN A 158 13.48 -9.08 -29.00
CA ASN A 158 12.39 -10.05 -29.15
C ASN A 158 11.49 -10.08 -27.90
N GLU A 159 12.08 -10.05 -26.69
CA GLU A 159 11.33 -10.04 -25.43
C GLU A 159 10.60 -8.70 -25.24
N VAL A 160 11.22 -7.58 -25.61
CA VAL A 160 10.55 -6.26 -25.59
C VAL A 160 9.35 -6.27 -26.54
N THR A 161 9.50 -6.84 -27.74
CA THR A 161 8.40 -6.95 -28.72
C THR A 161 7.25 -7.80 -28.17
N LEU A 162 7.56 -8.94 -27.56
CA LEU A 162 6.57 -9.81 -26.94
C LEU A 162 5.89 -9.12 -25.74
N ALA A 163 6.65 -8.47 -24.87
CA ALA A 163 6.12 -7.76 -23.71
C ALA A 163 5.16 -6.62 -24.12
N LYS A 164 5.47 -5.86 -25.19
CA LYS A 164 4.58 -4.85 -25.77
C LYS A 164 3.28 -5.47 -26.27
N ALA A 165 3.35 -6.54 -27.04
CA ALA A 165 2.15 -7.23 -27.54
C ALA A 165 1.25 -7.70 -26.40
N ASN A 166 1.84 -8.30 -25.37
CA ASN A 166 1.14 -8.76 -24.16
C ASN A 166 0.54 -7.58 -23.38
N ALA A 167 1.27 -6.47 -23.22
CA ALA A 167 0.79 -5.28 -22.52
C ALA A 167 -0.39 -4.61 -23.27
N LEU A 168 -0.34 -4.53 -24.62
CA LEU A 168 -1.46 -4.03 -25.42
C LEU A 168 -2.69 -4.91 -25.29
N GLN A 169 -2.53 -6.22 -25.30
CA GLN A 169 -3.62 -7.16 -25.11
C GLN A 169 -4.22 -7.03 -23.69
N ALA A 170 -3.38 -6.98 -22.66
CA ALA A 170 -3.81 -6.80 -21.27
C ALA A 170 -4.54 -5.47 -21.08
N LEU A 171 -4.07 -4.38 -21.70
CA LEU A 171 -4.73 -3.09 -21.65
C LEU A 171 -6.11 -3.13 -22.29
N ARG A 172 -6.26 -3.75 -23.49
CA ARG A 172 -7.57 -3.91 -24.14
C ARG A 172 -8.57 -4.65 -23.24
N VAL A 173 -8.14 -5.73 -22.60
CA VAL A 173 -8.99 -6.47 -21.65
C VAL A 173 -9.33 -5.60 -20.44
N SER A 174 -8.35 -4.91 -19.86
CA SER A 174 -8.56 -4.05 -18.70
C SER A 174 -9.56 -2.90 -18.99
N GLU A 175 -9.48 -2.29 -20.16
CA GLU A 175 -10.39 -1.20 -20.58
C GLU A 175 -11.86 -1.65 -20.73
N THR A 176 -12.15 -2.94 -20.87
CA THR A 176 -13.52 -3.46 -20.82
C THR A 176 -14.07 -3.55 -19.39
N GLN A 177 -13.19 -3.56 -18.38
CA GLN A 177 -13.56 -3.72 -16.97
C GLN A 177 -14.00 -2.38 -16.36
N PRO A 178 -15.23 -2.29 -15.82
CA PRO A 178 -15.73 -1.04 -15.22
C PRO A 178 -14.86 -0.59 -14.02
N THR A 179 -14.37 -1.53 -13.22
CA THR A 179 -13.46 -1.25 -12.10
C THR A 179 -12.17 -0.58 -12.54
N PHE A 180 -11.54 -1.03 -13.60
CA PHE A 180 -10.33 -0.42 -14.14
C PHE A 180 -10.58 1.01 -14.63
N ARG A 181 -11.67 1.22 -15.38
CA ARG A 181 -12.06 2.54 -15.86
C ARG A 181 -12.33 3.51 -14.70
N ALA A 182 -13.08 3.06 -13.69
CA ALA A 182 -13.38 3.85 -12.50
C ALA A 182 -12.11 4.18 -11.66
N GLU A 183 -11.19 3.22 -11.48
CA GLU A 183 -9.94 3.43 -10.76
C GLU A 183 -9.01 4.41 -11.51
N ARG A 184 -8.92 4.32 -12.83
CA ARG A 184 -8.16 5.27 -13.66
C ARG A 184 -8.72 6.68 -13.50
N ALA A 185 -10.05 6.82 -13.63
CA ALA A 185 -10.72 8.12 -13.53
C ALA A 185 -10.60 8.74 -12.13
N ILE A 186 -10.75 7.95 -11.06
CA ILE A 186 -10.62 8.49 -9.70
C ILE A 186 -9.18 8.91 -9.39
N LYS A 187 -8.18 8.16 -9.85
CA LYS A 187 -6.76 8.56 -9.73
C LYS A 187 -6.49 9.88 -10.46
N ALA A 188 -6.99 10.02 -11.68
CA ALA A 188 -6.86 11.25 -12.45
C ALA A 188 -7.55 12.45 -11.75
N ALA A 189 -8.75 12.25 -11.20
CA ALA A 189 -9.49 13.28 -10.47
C ALA A 189 -8.80 13.72 -9.17
N VAL A 190 -8.15 12.79 -8.47
CA VAL A 190 -7.49 13.07 -7.19
C VAL A 190 -6.10 13.65 -7.37
N TYR A 191 -5.33 13.12 -8.31
CA TYR A 191 -3.92 13.47 -8.46
C TYR A 191 -3.63 14.46 -9.58
N ALA A 192 -4.60 14.71 -10.49
CA ALA A 192 -4.40 15.57 -11.67
C ALA A 192 -3.10 15.20 -12.42
N ASP A 193 -2.20 16.16 -12.61
CA ASP A 193 -0.92 15.96 -13.32
C ASP A 193 0.17 15.27 -12.49
N HIS A 194 -0.09 14.96 -11.22
CA HIS A 194 0.89 14.28 -10.39
C HIS A 194 1.15 12.84 -10.87
N PRO A 195 2.41 12.33 -10.84
CA PRO A 195 2.75 11.00 -11.35
C PRO A 195 1.93 9.85 -10.75
N TYR A 196 1.48 9.95 -9.50
CA TYR A 196 0.64 8.91 -8.88
C TYR A 196 -0.73 8.73 -9.55
N GLY A 197 -1.18 9.71 -10.36
CA GLY A 197 -2.37 9.59 -11.19
C GLY A 197 -2.17 8.81 -12.50
N ARG A 198 -0.92 8.57 -12.90
CA ARG A 198 -0.55 8.00 -14.20
C ARG A 198 0.07 6.60 -14.09
N THR A 199 -0.44 5.76 -13.19
CA THR A 199 0.08 4.41 -12.96
C THR A 199 -0.34 3.41 -14.04
N ASP A 200 -1.39 3.70 -14.80
CA ASP A 200 -1.95 2.81 -15.81
C ASP A 200 -1.40 3.16 -17.20
N PRO A 201 -0.96 2.16 -18.00
CA PRO A 201 -0.41 2.43 -19.31
C PRO A 201 -1.46 2.94 -20.30
N THR A 202 -0.98 3.56 -21.38
CA THR A 202 -1.76 3.91 -22.57
C THR A 202 -1.20 3.17 -23.78
N VAL A 203 -1.97 3.08 -24.87
CA VAL A 203 -1.47 2.52 -26.13
C VAL A 203 -0.22 3.27 -26.60
N ALA A 204 -0.22 4.60 -26.47
CA ALA A 204 0.93 5.42 -26.84
C ALA A 204 2.17 5.14 -25.99
N SER A 205 2.00 5.07 -24.63
CA SER A 205 3.13 4.79 -23.74
C SER A 205 3.71 3.39 -23.94
N ILE A 206 2.88 2.38 -24.21
CA ILE A 206 3.36 1.02 -24.52
C ILE A 206 4.12 1.01 -25.85
N ASN A 207 3.58 1.64 -26.89
CA ASN A 207 4.22 1.66 -28.22
C ASN A 207 5.57 2.41 -28.20
N ALA A 208 5.73 3.39 -27.33
CA ALA A 208 6.97 4.14 -27.20
C ALA A 208 8.12 3.35 -26.54
N VAL A 209 7.84 2.21 -25.90
CA VAL A 209 8.89 1.40 -25.26
C VAL A 209 9.72 0.66 -26.30
N ASP A 210 11.04 0.79 -26.19
CA ASP A 210 12.04 -0.03 -26.89
C ASP A 210 13.19 -0.39 -25.93
N ALA A 211 14.10 -1.23 -26.37
CA ALA A 211 15.23 -1.65 -25.56
C ALA A 211 16.20 -0.49 -25.22
N ALA A 212 16.31 0.50 -26.10
CA ALA A 212 17.15 1.67 -25.84
C ALA A 212 16.58 2.55 -24.72
N LEU A 213 15.26 2.77 -24.73
CA LEU A 213 14.56 3.50 -23.68
C LEU A 213 14.64 2.74 -22.34
N LEU A 214 14.44 1.41 -22.35
CA LEU A 214 14.56 0.59 -21.14
C LEU A 214 15.95 0.68 -20.53
N ARG A 215 17.02 0.57 -21.33
CA ARG A 215 18.41 0.73 -20.88
C ARG A 215 18.68 2.14 -20.33
N ALA A 216 18.22 3.17 -21.01
CA ALA A 216 18.41 4.55 -20.59
C ALA A 216 17.69 4.85 -19.26
N GLU A 217 16.44 4.41 -19.10
CA GLU A 217 15.67 4.62 -17.88
C GLU A 217 16.16 3.72 -16.73
N HIS A 218 16.59 2.49 -17.00
CA HIS A 218 17.26 1.64 -16.02
C HIS A 218 18.50 2.34 -15.43
N ALA A 219 19.38 2.86 -16.27
CA ALA A 219 20.59 3.56 -15.84
C ALA A 219 20.32 4.78 -14.94
N LYS A 220 19.20 5.49 -15.16
CA LYS A 220 18.80 6.63 -14.32
C LYS A 220 18.17 6.21 -13.00
N ARG A 221 17.42 5.09 -12.97
CA ARG A 221 16.57 4.68 -11.86
C ARG A 221 17.24 3.69 -10.91
N PHE A 222 18.17 2.85 -11.43
CA PHE A 222 18.84 1.79 -10.67
C PHE A 222 20.17 2.30 -10.13
N ARG A 223 20.14 2.86 -8.94
CA ARG A 223 21.26 3.56 -8.32
C ARG A 223 21.52 3.05 -6.91
N PRO A 224 22.76 2.72 -6.54
CA PRO A 224 23.08 2.18 -5.21
C PRO A 224 22.71 3.15 -4.08
N GLU A 225 22.92 4.46 -4.26
CA GLU A 225 22.61 5.48 -3.26
C GLU A 225 21.09 5.70 -3.03
N ARG A 226 20.26 5.11 -3.89
CA ARG A 226 18.81 5.11 -3.79
C ARG A 226 18.26 3.69 -3.54
N ALA A 227 19.10 2.77 -3.12
CA ALA A 227 18.75 1.38 -2.94
C ALA A 227 18.87 0.93 -1.48
N LEU A 228 17.96 0.04 -1.09
CA LEU A 228 18.00 -0.71 0.16
C LEU A 228 17.97 -2.20 -0.16
N LEU A 229 18.96 -2.94 0.32
CA LEU A 229 18.96 -4.40 0.34
C LEU A 229 18.54 -4.88 1.74
N VAL A 230 17.45 -5.62 1.85
CA VAL A 230 17.03 -6.31 3.07
C VAL A 230 17.35 -7.79 2.93
N VAL A 231 18.06 -8.35 3.89
CA VAL A 231 18.40 -9.77 3.96
C VAL A 231 17.78 -10.37 5.23
N THR A 232 16.97 -11.41 5.08
CA THR A 232 16.35 -12.10 6.22
C THR A 232 16.52 -13.61 6.11
N GLY A 233 16.63 -14.31 7.22
CA GLY A 233 16.66 -15.78 7.22
C GLY A 233 17.84 -16.39 7.95
N ARG A 234 18.13 -17.64 7.60
CA ARG A 234 19.23 -18.41 8.22
C ARG A 234 20.58 -18.02 7.62
N ILE A 235 21.05 -16.86 8.01
CA ILE A 235 22.35 -16.30 7.63
C ILE A 235 22.84 -15.41 8.79
N SER A 236 24.14 -15.40 9.05
CA SER A 236 24.71 -14.49 10.04
C SER A 236 24.78 -13.06 9.51
N GLU A 237 24.80 -12.08 10.43
CA GLU A 237 24.97 -10.67 10.09
C GLU A 237 26.25 -10.43 9.27
N SER A 238 27.38 -10.97 9.73
CA SER A 238 28.67 -10.78 9.06
C SER A 238 28.71 -11.43 7.68
N GLU A 239 28.12 -12.61 7.50
CA GLU A 239 28.05 -13.29 6.22
C GLU A 239 27.17 -12.52 5.24
N ALA A 240 25.97 -12.06 5.66
CA ALA A 240 25.07 -11.27 4.82
C ALA A 240 25.73 -9.96 4.36
N MET A 241 26.44 -9.26 5.27
CA MET A 241 27.18 -8.03 4.92
C MET A 241 28.33 -8.31 3.94
N LYS A 242 29.08 -9.42 4.15
CA LYS A 242 30.14 -9.84 3.23
C LYS A 242 29.58 -10.14 1.83
N LEU A 243 28.48 -10.88 1.74
CA LEU A 243 27.83 -11.20 0.48
C LEU A 243 27.28 -9.93 -0.22
N ALA A 244 26.66 -9.03 0.54
CA ALA A 244 26.17 -7.75 0.00
C ALA A 244 27.32 -6.89 -0.54
N GLN A 245 28.46 -6.82 0.18
CA GLN A 245 29.65 -6.10 -0.27
C GLN A 245 30.23 -6.73 -1.53
N ALA A 246 30.28 -8.06 -1.64
CA ALA A 246 30.80 -8.76 -2.81
C ALA A 246 29.91 -8.55 -4.05
N ALA A 247 28.58 -8.64 -3.89
CA ALA A 247 27.61 -8.57 -5.00
C ALA A 247 27.33 -7.14 -5.50
N PHE A 248 27.40 -6.16 -4.58
CA PHE A 248 26.96 -4.79 -4.86
C PHE A 248 28.00 -3.70 -4.56
N GLY A 249 29.12 -4.00 -3.91
CA GLY A 249 30.07 -2.97 -3.43
C GLY A 249 30.74 -2.17 -4.55
N ASP A 250 30.88 -2.75 -5.72
CA ASP A 250 31.42 -2.10 -6.94
C ASP A 250 30.35 -1.50 -7.85
N TRP A 251 29.07 -1.62 -7.47
CA TRP A 251 27.98 -1.05 -8.26
C TRP A 251 28.06 0.48 -8.28
N LYS A 252 28.11 1.03 -9.48
CA LYS A 252 28.20 2.47 -9.71
C LYS A 252 26.97 2.96 -10.46
N ALA A 253 26.43 4.09 -10.04
CA ALA A 253 25.42 4.79 -10.79
C ALA A 253 26.02 5.40 -12.06
N SER A 254 25.24 5.46 -13.12
CA SER A 254 25.62 6.12 -14.37
C SER A 254 24.73 7.35 -14.61
N GLY A 255 25.35 8.46 -15.02
CA GLY A 255 24.65 9.69 -15.32
C GLY A 255 23.96 10.37 -14.12
N PRO A 256 23.19 11.43 -14.35
CA PRO A 256 22.48 12.14 -13.29
C PRO A 256 21.29 11.34 -12.75
N ALA A 257 21.03 11.47 -11.45
CA ALA A 257 19.83 10.91 -10.84
C ALA A 257 18.59 11.63 -11.34
N LEU A 258 17.46 10.90 -11.43
CA LEU A 258 16.15 11.52 -11.63
C LEU A 258 15.82 12.46 -10.45
N PRO A 259 15.08 13.55 -10.71
CA PRO A 259 14.58 14.39 -9.63
C PRO A 259 13.68 13.60 -8.68
N GLU A 260 13.54 14.09 -7.46
CA GLU A 260 12.59 13.51 -6.51
C GLU A 260 11.16 13.75 -7.00
N THR A 261 10.27 12.79 -6.74
CA THR A 261 8.85 12.94 -7.02
C THR A 261 8.31 14.12 -6.17
N PRO A 262 7.65 15.11 -6.77
CA PRO A 262 7.11 16.26 -6.02
C PRO A 262 6.04 15.82 -5.02
N ALA A 263 5.71 16.68 -4.05
CA ALA A 263 4.60 16.42 -3.15
C ALA A 263 3.26 16.44 -3.92
N ALA A 264 2.40 15.47 -3.65
CA ALA A 264 1.04 15.47 -4.19
C ALA A 264 0.19 16.54 -3.49
N ALA A 265 -0.76 17.11 -4.22
CA ALA A 265 -1.68 18.09 -3.66
C ALA A 265 -2.50 17.47 -2.51
N THR A 266 -2.72 18.25 -1.45
CA THR A 266 -3.53 17.86 -0.28
C THR A 266 -5.00 18.26 -0.42
N ALA A 267 -5.35 19.04 -1.45
CA ALA A 267 -6.69 19.47 -1.80
C ALA A 267 -6.87 19.44 -3.33
N ALA A 268 -8.05 19.05 -3.78
CA ALA A 268 -8.47 19.11 -5.17
C ALA A 268 -9.94 19.50 -5.23
N LYS A 269 -10.38 20.13 -6.32
CA LYS A 269 -11.80 20.34 -6.59
C LYS A 269 -12.44 18.97 -6.86
N PRO A 270 -13.46 18.56 -6.10
CA PRO A 270 -14.10 17.28 -6.32
C PRO A 270 -14.72 17.16 -7.70
N ALA A 271 -14.43 16.07 -8.40
CA ALA A 271 -15.00 15.75 -9.70
C ALA A 271 -16.30 14.93 -9.54
N ARG A 272 -17.20 15.07 -10.51
CA ARG A 272 -18.44 14.33 -10.67
C ARG A 272 -18.46 13.78 -12.09
N ILE A 273 -18.22 12.48 -12.26
CA ILE A 273 -18.07 11.89 -13.60
C ILE A 273 -18.88 10.61 -13.70
N VAL A 274 -19.65 10.49 -14.77
CA VAL A 274 -20.23 9.22 -15.22
C VAL A 274 -19.44 8.74 -16.44
N LEU A 275 -18.81 7.59 -16.36
CA LEU A 275 -18.24 6.89 -17.51
C LEU A 275 -19.32 5.99 -18.09
N LYS A 276 -19.77 6.32 -19.28
CA LYS A 276 -20.89 5.67 -19.94
C LYS A 276 -20.64 4.18 -20.21
N ARG A 277 -21.63 3.35 -19.82
CA ARG A 277 -21.69 1.92 -20.12
C ARG A 277 -23.15 1.52 -20.33
N GLU A 278 -23.66 1.81 -21.53
CA GLU A 278 -25.04 1.50 -21.91
C GLU A 278 -25.37 0.03 -21.70
N GLY A 279 -26.61 -0.23 -21.27
CA GLY A 279 -27.12 -1.57 -21.05
C GLY A 279 -26.51 -2.31 -19.85
N SER A 280 -25.63 -1.67 -19.06
CA SER A 280 -25.13 -2.30 -17.84
C SER A 280 -26.24 -2.46 -16.81
N VAL A 281 -26.24 -3.61 -16.11
CA VAL A 281 -27.20 -3.89 -15.01
C VAL A 281 -26.66 -3.46 -13.64
N GLN A 282 -25.39 -3.09 -13.58
CA GLN A 282 -24.69 -2.63 -12.38
C GLN A 282 -23.92 -1.34 -12.65
N SER A 283 -23.75 -0.59 -11.58
CA SER A 283 -22.88 0.60 -11.54
C SER A 283 -21.67 0.31 -10.67
N THR A 284 -20.49 0.71 -11.15
CA THR A 284 -19.26 0.71 -10.36
C THR A 284 -19.05 2.10 -9.78
N LEU A 285 -19.08 2.21 -8.46
CA LEU A 285 -18.87 3.45 -7.71
C LEU A 285 -17.42 3.54 -7.25
N ARG A 286 -16.79 4.70 -7.44
CA ARG A 286 -15.53 5.07 -6.79
C ARG A 286 -15.64 6.47 -6.20
N LEU A 287 -15.25 6.58 -4.94
CA LEU A 287 -15.14 7.81 -4.18
C LEU A 287 -13.65 8.07 -3.92
N GLY A 288 -13.23 9.30 -3.98
CA GLY A 288 -11.84 9.60 -3.68
C GLY A 288 -11.55 11.08 -3.44
N SER A 289 -10.55 11.33 -2.62
CA SER A 289 -10.03 12.67 -2.35
C SER A 289 -8.54 12.61 -2.06
N PRO A 290 -7.81 13.74 -2.15
CA PRO A 290 -6.42 13.80 -1.72
C PRO A 290 -6.26 13.34 -0.26
N GLY A 291 -5.29 12.45 -0.04
CA GLY A 291 -4.90 11.92 1.26
C GLY A 291 -3.57 12.48 1.75
N ILE A 292 -2.83 11.67 2.51
CA ILE A 292 -1.59 12.09 3.18
C ILE A 292 -0.42 11.17 2.80
N ALA A 293 0.80 11.66 3.03
CA ALA A 293 2.01 10.84 2.97
C ALA A 293 2.03 9.79 4.09
N ALA A 294 2.70 8.67 3.83
CA ALA A 294 2.82 7.59 4.81
C ALA A 294 3.60 7.97 6.07
N SER A 295 4.41 9.04 6.02
CA SER A 295 5.16 9.58 7.17
C SER A 295 4.44 10.69 7.92
N ALA A 296 3.21 11.07 7.54
CA ALA A 296 2.46 12.12 8.21
C ALA A 296 2.00 11.70 9.61
N ASP A 297 1.87 12.65 10.54
CA ASP A 297 1.48 12.41 11.94
C ASP A 297 0.10 11.73 12.07
N ASP A 298 -0.83 12.07 11.18
CA ASP A 298 -2.18 11.51 11.15
C ASP A 298 -2.23 10.05 10.63
N GLN A 299 -1.12 9.47 10.16
CA GLN A 299 -1.13 8.18 9.48
C GLN A 299 -1.70 7.03 10.33
N ILE A 300 -1.32 6.94 11.59
CA ILE A 300 -1.72 5.84 12.48
C ILE A 300 -3.20 5.92 12.85
N PRO A 301 -3.73 7.05 13.34
CA PRO A 301 -5.17 7.19 13.55
C PRO A 301 -5.97 6.97 12.26
N LEU A 302 -5.48 7.45 11.11
CA LEU A 302 -6.16 7.30 9.83
C LEU A 302 -6.19 5.85 9.33
N ARG A 303 -5.15 5.04 9.59
CA ARG A 303 -5.17 3.60 9.33
C ARG A 303 -6.25 2.89 10.13
N LEU A 304 -6.37 3.19 11.42
CA LEU A 304 -7.41 2.60 12.27
C LEU A 304 -8.80 3.08 11.86
N ALA A 305 -8.98 4.37 11.59
CA ALA A 305 -10.24 4.93 11.07
C ALA A 305 -10.65 4.25 9.75
N SER A 306 -9.70 4.05 8.83
CA SER A 306 -9.93 3.32 7.57
C SER A 306 -10.39 1.89 7.80
N THR A 307 -9.78 1.19 8.77
CA THR A 307 -10.18 -0.19 9.11
C THR A 307 -11.59 -0.25 9.65
N ILE A 308 -11.94 0.63 10.57
CA ILE A 308 -13.29 0.72 11.15
C ILE A 308 -14.33 1.03 10.08
N LEU A 309 -14.02 1.98 9.20
CA LEU A 309 -14.95 2.48 8.19
C LEU A 309 -15.19 1.48 7.06
N GLY A 310 -14.12 0.90 6.47
CA GLY A 310 -14.25 0.09 5.27
C GLY A 310 -13.12 -0.91 5.01
N GLY A 311 -12.23 -1.15 6.00
CA GLY A 311 -11.03 -1.97 5.81
C GLY A 311 -11.20 -3.47 6.03
N GLY A 312 -12.40 -3.96 6.32
CA GLY A 312 -12.62 -5.37 6.59
C GLY A 312 -14.08 -5.79 6.38
N PHE A 313 -14.31 -7.09 6.46
CA PHE A 313 -15.65 -7.65 6.25
C PHE A 313 -16.69 -7.08 7.22
N SER A 314 -16.34 -6.92 8.49
CA SER A 314 -17.21 -6.35 9.55
C SER A 314 -17.05 -4.84 9.73
N SER A 315 -16.49 -4.13 8.73
CA SER A 315 -16.41 -2.68 8.73
C SER A 315 -17.79 -2.04 8.53
N ARG A 316 -17.94 -0.78 8.97
CA ARG A 316 -19.23 -0.08 8.95
C ARG A 316 -19.88 -0.05 7.57
N ILE A 317 -19.13 0.35 6.54
CA ILE A 317 -19.66 0.42 5.16
C ILE A 317 -20.06 -0.95 4.64
N ASN A 318 -19.24 -1.98 4.86
CA ASN A 318 -19.55 -3.31 4.37
C ASN A 318 -20.76 -3.91 5.10
N THR A 319 -20.86 -3.73 6.42
CA THR A 319 -22.03 -4.14 7.20
C THR A 319 -23.29 -3.42 6.71
N ASN A 320 -23.24 -2.10 6.53
CA ASN A 320 -24.38 -1.32 6.06
C ASN A 320 -24.81 -1.76 4.64
N LEU A 321 -23.92 -1.61 3.65
CA LEU A 321 -24.31 -1.81 2.24
C LEU A 321 -24.53 -3.28 1.88
N ARG A 322 -23.80 -4.21 2.49
CA ARG A 322 -23.88 -5.62 2.17
C ARG A 322 -24.89 -6.35 3.04
N GLU A 323 -24.71 -6.31 4.38
CA GLU A 323 -25.48 -7.16 5.31
C GLU A 323 -26.88 -6.57 5.56
N GLU A 324 -26.98 -5.25 5.79
CA GLU A 324 -28.24 -4.61 6.14
C GLU A 324 -29.08 -4.24 4.91
N LYS A 325 -28.46 -3.70 3.86
CA LYS A 325 -29.16 -3.18 2.66
C LYS A 325 -29.15 -4.16 1.48
N GLY A 326 -28.22 -5.08 1.40
CA GLY A 326 -28.11 -6.01 0.28
C GLY A 326 -27.83 -5.33 -1.09
N TYR A 327 -27.17 -4.17 -1.06
CA TYR A 327 -26.90 -3.40 -2.28
C TYR A 327 -25.70 -3.92 -3.08
N THR A 328 -24.75 -4.58 -2.42
CA THR A 328 -23.49 -5.04 -2.98
C THR A 328 -23.01 -6.34 -2.36
N TYR A 329 -22.12 -7.04 -3.04
CA TYR A 329 -21.36 -8.16 -2.48
C TYR A 329 -20.17 -7.73 -1.63
N GLY A 330 -19.75 -6.47 -1.76
CA GLY A 330 -18.65 -5.90 -0.98
C GLY A 330 -18.49 -4.41 -1.21
N ALA A 331 -18.24 -3.71 -0.13
CA ALA A 331 -17.99 -2.28 -0.10
C ALA A 331 -16.78 -1.98 0.76
N SER A 332 -15.97 -0.99 0.36
CA SER A 332 -14.75 -0.63 1.07
C SER A 332 -14.54 0.88 1.12
N ALA A 333 -13.79 1.31 2.13
CA ALA A 333 -13.25 2.67 2.19
C ALA A 333 -11.93 2.66 2.98
N GLY A 334 -11.00 3.55 2.64
CA GLY A 334 -9.75 3.65 3.35
C GLY A 334 -8.80 4.68 2.77
N ALA A 335 -7.57 4.69 3.29
CA ALA A 335 -6.49 5.54 2.82
C ALA A 335 -5.40 4.70 2.14
N ARG A 336 -4.98 5.14 0.96
CA ARG A 336 -3.76 4.68 0.28
C ARG A 336 -2.71 5.76 0.47
N MET A 337 -1.63 5.44 1.16
CA MET A 337 -0.57 6.38 1.50
C MET A 337 0.71 5.99 0.78
N SER A 338 1.33 6.95 0.13
CA SER A 338 2.62 6.83 -0.55
C SER A 338 3.64 7.78 0.09
N ARG A 339 4.86 7.86 -0.43
CA ARG A 339 5.94 8.66 0.17
C ARG A 339 5.63 10.15 0.24
N VAL A 340 5.07 10.72 -0.81
CA VAL A 340 4.89 12.17 -0.98
C VAL A 340 3.43 12.59 -1.12
N GLY A 341 2.51 11.74 -0.67
CA GLY A 341 1.07 12.00 -0.70
C GLY A 341 0.28 10.71 -0.63
N GLY A 342 -1.02 10.80 -0.89
CA GLY A 342 -1.91 9.65 -0.87
C GLY A 342 -3.29 10.00 -1.38
N MET A 343 -4.20 9.03 -1.32
CA MET A 343 -5.60 9.26 -1.62
C MET A 343 -6.50 8.53 -0.62
N MET A 344 -7.61 9.14 -0.31
CA MET A 344 -8.74 8.45 0.27
C MET A 344 -9.48 7.76 -0.86
N VAL A 345 -9.91 6.53 -0.65
CA VAL A 345 -10.61 5.75 -1.67
C VAL A 345 -11.76 4.98 -1.04
N GLY A 346 -12.90 4.97 -1.69
CA GLY A 346 -14.06 4.14 -1.36
C GLY A 346 -14.67 3.58 -2.63
N GLY A 347 -15.43 2.49 -2.53
CA GLY A 347 -16.12 1.98 -3.69
C GLY A 347 -16.87 0.68 -3.46
N ALA A 348 -17.84 0.46 -4.33
CA ALA A 348 -18.64 -0.75 -4.42
C ALA A 348 -19.16 -0.91 -5.86
N ASP A 349 -19.53 -2.13 -6.21
CA ASP A 349 -20.34 -2.44 -7.39
C ASP A 349 -21.75 -2.73 -6.89
N VAL A 350 -22.74 -1.98 -7.42
CA VAL A 350 -24.14 -2.04 -6.98
C VAL A 350 -25.08 -2.19 -8.17
N ARG A 351 -26.31 -2.67 -7.93
CA ARG A 351 -27.34 -2.62 -8.98
C ARG A 351 -27.68 -1.16 -9.31
N ASN A 352 -27.99 -0.88 -10.57
CA ASN A 352 -28.29 0.49 -11.03
C ASN A 352 -29.35 1.19 -10.19
N GLU A 353 -30.41 0.47 -9.80
CA GLU A 353 -31.58 1.02 -9.09
C GLU A 353 -31.24 1.58 -7.70
N VAL A 354 -30.12 1.12 -7.11
CA VAL A 354 -29.72 1.51 -5.76
C VAL A 354 -28.46 2.36 -5.72
N THR A 355 -28.00 2.88 -6.87
CA THR A 355 -26.75 3.65 -6.98
C THR A 355 -26.76 4.90 -6.11
N GLY A 356 -27.81 5.71 -6.20
CA GLY A 356 -27.98 6.91 -5.37
C GLY A 356 -28.12 6.58 -3.88
N ALA A 357 -28.89 5.52 -3.56
CA ALA A 357 -29.05 5.05 -2.20
C ALA A 357 -27.70 4.57 -1.59
N ALA A 358 -26.89 3.84 -2.36
CA ALA A 358 -25.58 3.41 -1.93
C ALA A 358 -24.62 4.59 -1.68
N LEU A 359 -24.64 5.61 -2.53
CA LEU A 359 -23.89 6.87 -2.30
C LEU A 359 -24.33 7.56 -1.02
N SER A 360 -25.64 7.61 -0.74
CA SER A 360 -26.19 8.17 0.49
C SER A 360 -25.65 7.45 1.71
N GLU A 361 -25.65 6.12 1.68
CA GLU A 361 -25.14 5.31 2.81
C GLU A 361 -23.63 5.50 2.99
N TYR A 362 -22.85 5.60 1.91
CA TYR A 362 -21.41 5.96 2.02
C TYR A 362 -21.22 7.27 2.75
N PHE A 363 -21.96 8.32 2.38
CA PHE A 363 -21.83 9.63 2.99
C PHE A 363 -22.40 9.69 4.40
N ASN A 364 -23.40 8.89 4.73
CA ASN A 364 -23.90 8.73 6.08
C ASN A 364 -22.81 8.13 7.00
N GLU A 365 -22.15 7.05 6.56
CA GLU A 365 -21.07 6.44 7.34
C GLU A 365 -19.83 7.36 7.45
N TYR A 366 -19.49 8.09 6.40
CA TYR A 366 -18.41 9.09 6.42
C TYR A 366 -18.71 10.22 7.43
N LYS A 367 -19.93 10.74 7.45
CA LYS A 367 -20.38 11.74 8.45
C LYS A 367 -20.37 11.13 9.86
N ARG A 368 -20.91 9.93 10.02
CA ARG A 368 -21.05 9.28 11.32
C ARG A 368 -19.71 9.05 12.00
N ILE A 369 -18.72 8.50 11.30
CA ILE A 369 -17.37 8.28 11.87
C ILE A 369 -16.65 9.59 12.18
N GLY A 370 -16.95 10.68 11.46
CA GLY A 370 -16.39 12.03 11.69
C GLY A 370 -17.11 12.84 12.77
N SER A 371 -18.32 12.46 13.20
CA SER A 371 -19.12 13.20 14.18
C SER A 371 -19.28 12.46 15.51
N GLU A 372 -19.34 11.13 15.50
CA GLU A 372 -19.55 10.31 16.68
C GLU A 372 -18.23 9.70 17.19
N LEU A 373 -18.17 9.44 18.50
CA LEU A 373 -17.06 8.67 19.06
C LEU A 373 -17.31 7.18 18.77
N VAL A 374 -16.28 6.50 18.29
CA VAL A 374 -16.29 5.05 18.14
C VAL A 374 -16.39 4.40 19.51
N SER A 375 -17.31 3.44 19.69
CA SER A 375 -17.48 2.76 20.97
C SER A 375 -16.22 2.01 21.39
N SER A 376 -16.01 1.85 22.70
CA SER A 376 -14.86 1.12 23.24
C SER A 376 -14.78 -0.32 22.70
N LYS A 377 -15.94 -0.98 22.54
CA LYS A 377 -16.03 -2.34 21.98
C LYS A 377 -15.54 -2.39 20.52
N GLU A 378 -15.98 -1.45 19.69
CA GLU A 378 -15.61 -1.36 18.27
C GLU A 378 -14.13 -0.98 18.13
N MET A 379 -13.63 -0.06 18.96
CA MET A 379 -12.20 0.30 19.01
C MET A 379 -11.34 -0.92 19.33
N GLU A 380 -11.66 -1.67 20.40
CA GLU A 380 -10.91 -2.86 20.79
C GLU A 380 -10.93 -3.95 19.71
N MET A 381 -12.09 -4.21 19.13
CA MET A 381 -12.23 -5.19 18.04
C MET A 381 -11.32 -4.84 16.86
N ASN A 382 -11.34 -3.59 16.40
CA ASN A 382 -10.56 -3.17 15.25
C ASN A 382 -9.05 -3.07 15.57
N LYS A 383 -8.66 -2.63 16.77
CA LYS A 383 -7.25 -2.66 17.21
C LYS A 383 -6.72 -4.09 17.23
N ARG A 384 -7.47 -5.05 17.75
CA ARG A 384 -7.09 -6.48 17.74
C ARG A 384 -7.01 -7.03 16.31
N TYR A 385 -7.96 -6.67 15.45
CA TYR A 385 -7.96 -7.09 14.05
C TYR A 385 -6.70 -6.58 13.32
N VAL A 386 -6.39 -5.29 13.43
CA VAL A 386 -5.18 -4.69 12.81
C VAL A 386 -3.91 -5.29 13.40
N ALA A 387 -3.83 -5.39 14.72
CA ALA A 387 -2.66 -5.97 15.39
C ALA A 387 -2.47 -7.44 15.00
N GLY A 388 -3.52 -8.26 15.07
CA GLY A 388 -3.48 -9.67 14.71
C GLY A 388 -3.07 -9.90 13.26
N GLY A 389 -3.69 -9.17 12.33
CA GLY A 389 -3.35 -9.23 10.90
C GLY A 389 -1.88 -8.86 10.63
N TYR A 390 -1.40 -7.78 11.26
CA TYR A 390 0.00 -7.37 11.11
C TYR A 390 0.99 -8.41 11.70
N LEU A 391 0.64 -8.96 12.86
CA LEU A 391 1.42 -10.01 13.50
C LEU A 391 1.51 -11.26 12.62
N LEU A 392 0.36 -11.71 12.11
CA LEU A 392 0.28 -12.89 11.24
C LEU A 392 1.07 -12.67 9.94
N SER A 393 0.93 -11.51 9.31
CA SER A 393 1.64 -11.17 8.08
C SER A 393 3.17 -11.15 8.26
N ASN A 394 3.68 -10.75 9.44
CA ASN A 394 5.11 -10.67 9.72
C ASN A 394 5.70 -11.92 10.41
N GLN A 395 4.98 -13.05 10.46
CA GLN A 395 5.53 -14.33 10.94
C GLN A 395 6.57 -14.91 9.97
N LEU A 396 6.32 -14.80 8.67
CA LEU A 396 7.21 -15.28 7.64
C LEU A 396 8.40 -14.33 7.46
N GLN A 397 9.61 -14.89 7.32
CA GLN A 397 10.82 -14.09 7.11
C GLN A 397 10.77 -13.24 5.85
N ARG A 398 10.22 -13.77 4.73
CA ARG A 398 9.99 -13.03 3.49
C ARG A 398 9.10 -11.79 3.71
N SER A 399 8.04 -11.94 4.49
CA SER A 399 7.13 -10.83 4.78
C SER A 399 7.79 -9.72 5.60
N VAL A 400 8.69 -10.08 6.52
CA VAL A 400 9.49 -9.10 7.26
C VAL A 400 10.39 -8.29 6.32
N ALA A 401 11.09 -8.97 5.39
CA ALA A 401 11.92 -8.29 4.41
C ALA A 401 11.10 -7.33 3.54
N SER A 402 9.96 -7.80 3.04
CA SER A 402 9.05 -7.00 2.21
C SER A 402 8.44 -5.81 2.97
N THR A 403 8.06 -5.99 4.25
CA THR A 403 7.53 -4.91 5.10
C THR A 403 8.59 -3.84 5.35
N LEU A 404 9.83 -4.23 5.65
CA LEU A 404 10.94 -3.31 5.85
C LEU A 404 11.24 -2.50 4.58
N ALA A 405 11.31 -3.18 3.43
CA ALA A 405 11.54 -2.54 2.14
C ALA A 405 10.41 -1.57 1.76
N SER A 406 9.15 -1.98 1.93
CA SER A 406 7.98 -1.14 1.66
C SER A 406 7.92 0.08 2.57
N ASN A 407 8.19 -0.10 3.87
CA ASN A 407 8.26 1.01 4.82
C ASN A 407 9.37 2.01 4.43
N TRP A 408 10.53 1.51 4.06
CA TRP A 408 11.64 2.37 3.63
C TRP A 408 11.31 3.14 2.34
N LEU A 409 10.65 2.51 1.36
CA LEU A 409 10.24 3.19 0.13
C LEU A 409 9.34 4.40 0.40
N VAL A 410 8.42 4.28 1.36
CA VAL A 410 7.50 5.37 1.72
C VAL A 410 8.06 6.32 2.80
N GLY A 411 9.34 6.16 3.19
CA GLY A 411 10.02 7.07 4.12
C GLY A 411 9.85 6.73 5.60
N LEU A 412 9.37 5.53 5.94
CA LEU A 412 9.27 5.08 7.33
C LEU A 412 10.57 4.42 7.80
N PRO A 413 10.97 4.63 9.07
CA PRO A 413 12.18 4.05 9.61
C PRO A 413 12.00 2.54 9.90
N PRO A 414 13.09 1.76 9.97
CA PRO A 414 13.01 0.32 10.22
C PRO A 414 12.39 -0.04 11.57
N GLU A 415 12.51 0.83 12.58
CA GLU A 415 11.87 0.67 13.90
C GLU A 415 10.34 0.61 13.80
N PHE A 416 9.76 1.20 12.75
CA PHE A 416 8.32 1.19 12.52
C PHE A 416 7.74 -0.23 12.47
N LEU A 417 8.54 -1.22 12.01
CA LEU A 417 8.14 -2.63 12.03
C LEU A 417 7.69 -3.08 13.42
N GLY A 418 8.44 -2.75 14.47
CA GLY A 418 8.09 -3.10 15.85
C GLY A 418 7.15 -2.10 16.53
N GLN A 419 7.10 -0.87 16.07
CA GLN A 419 6.31 0.21 16.67
C GLN A 419 4.85 0.22 16.20
N TYR A 420 4.53 -0.36 15.05
CA TYR A 420 3.21 -0.26 14.43
C TYR A 420 2.07 -0.72 15.35
N VAL A 421 2.17 -1.91 15.94
CA VAL A 421 1.14 -2.45 16.84
C VAL A 421 1.01 -1.60 18.12
N PRO A 422 2.10 -1.26 18.85
CA PRO A 422 2.03 -0.31 19.97
C PRO A 422 1.38 1.03 19.61
N LEU A 423 1.66 1.59 18.44
CA LEU A 423 1.07 2.84 17.98
C LEU A 423 -0.44 2.71 17.73
N ILE A 424 -0.88 1.68 17.03
CA ILE A 424 -2.31 1.39 16.80
C ILE A 424 -3.07 1.24 18.13
N ARG A 425 -2.49 0.55 19.12
CA ARG A 425 -3.12 0.34 20.43
C ARG A 425 -3.35 1.65 21.19
N LYS A 426 -2.46 2.64 21.02
CA LYS A 426 -2.56 3.95 21.69
C LYS A 426 -3.60 4.90 21.06
N VAL A 427 -4.12 4.61 19.88
CA VAL A 427 -5.10 5.48 19.21
C VAL A 427 -6.36 5.61 20.05
N SER A 428 -6.82 6.85 20.27
CA SER A 428 -8.07 7.14 21.00
C SER A 428 -9.27 7.28 20.03
N PRO A 429 -10.51 7.14 20.54
CA PRO A 429 -11.71 7.41 19.74
C PRO A 429 -11.76 8.85 19.19
N GLU A 430 -11.26 9.83 19.95
CA GLU A 430 -11.19 11.24 19.55
C GLU A 430 -10.24 11.44 18.37
N GLN A 431 -9.09 10.76 18.37
CA GLN A 431 -8.16 10.79 17.25
C GLN A 431 -8.79 10.19 16.00
N VAL A 432 -9.49 9.05 16.11
CA VAL A 432 -10.24 8.44 14.99
C VAL A 432 -11.27 9.42 14.43
N ARG A 433 -12.10 10.03 15.29
CA ARG A 433 -13.10 11.02 14.89
C ARG A 433 -12.46 12.23 14.19
N THR A 434 -11.37 12.73 14.74
CA THR A 434 -10.68 13.93 14.21
C THR A 434 -10.15 13.67 12.79
N VAL A 435 -9.43 12.57 12.57
CA VAL A 435 -8.90 12.24 11.24
C VAL A 435 -10.01 11.86 10.26
N ALA A 436 -11.06 11.18 10.74
CA ALA A 436 -12.20 10.84 9.90
C ALA A 436 -12.94 12.09 9.41
N LYS A 437 -13.22 13.04 10.30
CA LYS A 437 -13.83 14.35 9.95
C LYS A 437 -12.99 15.11 8.92
N LYS A 438 -11.65 15.04 9.04
CA LYS A 438 -10.72 15.76 8.16
C LYS A 438 -10.61 15.12 6.76
N TYR A 439 -10.55 13.79 6.69
CA TYR A 439 -10.18 13.09 5.46
C TYR A 439 -11.34 12.39 4.74
N PHE A 440 -12.37 11.94 5.47
CA PHE A 440 -13.56 11.30 4.88
C PHE A 440 -14.74 12.26 4.70
N ALA A 441 -14.55 13.58 4.87
CA ALA A 441 -15.60 14.57 4.67
C ALA A 441 -16.25 14.40 3.28
N PRO A 442 -17.60 14.25 3.19
CA PRO A 442 -18.31 14.01 1.93
C PRO A 442 -18.06 15.06 0.86
N GLU A 443 -17.96 16.33 1.26
CA GLU A 443 -17.72 17.48 0.37
C GLU A 443 -16.35 17.46 -0.32
N ARG A 444 -15.41 16.68 0.20
CA ARG A 444 -14.08 16.51 -0.39
C ARG A 444 -14.02 15.41 -1.44
N GLN A 445 -15.04 14.52 -1.51
CA GLN A 445 -14.97 13.32 -2.31
C GLN A 445 -15.29 13.60 -3.78
N SER A 446 -14.42 13.26 -4.69
CA SER A 446 -14.77 13.04 -6.09
C SER A 446 -15.63 11.79 -6.19
N ILE A 447 -16.58 11.77 -7.10
CA ILE A 447 -17.47 10.64 -7.36
C ILE A 447 -17.33 10.24 -8.84
N ILE A 448 -16.91 9.00 -9.04
CA ILE A 448 -16.86 8.37 -10.37
C ILE A 448 -17.85 7.22 -10.39
N VAL A 449 -18.70 7.19 -11.40
CA VAL A 449 -19.67 6.12 -11.63
C VAL A 449 -19.46 5.55 -13.02
N VAL A 450 -19.25 4.27 -13.16
CA VAL A 450 -19.29 3.58 -14.46
C VAL A 450 -20.62 2.85 -14.55
N GLY A 451 -21.49 3.26 -15.48
CA GLY A 451 -22.82 2.70 -15.58
C GLY A 451 -23.64 3.26 -16.76
N ASP A 452 -24.92 2.92 -16.78
CA ASP A 452 -25.87 3.41 -17.80
C ASP A 452 -26.47 4.76 -17.38
N PRO A 453 -26.12 5.90 -18.05
CA PRO A 453 -26.61 7.20 -17.66
C PRO A 453 -28.15 7.29 -17.59
N SER A 454 -28.86 6.59 -18.48
CA SER A 454 -30.33 6.59 -18.50
C SER A 454 -30.98 6.03 -17.23
N LYS A 455 -30.22 5.25 -16.43
CA LYS A 455 -30.63 4.66 -15.15
C LYS A 455 -30.14 5.46 -13.96
N LEU A 456 -29.16 6.35 -14.16
CA LEU A 456 -28.41 7.00 -13.09
C LEU A 456 -28.75 8.47 -12.89
N ASP A 457 -29.16 9.20 -13.94
CA ASP A 457 -29.32 10.66 -13.95
C ASP A 457 -30.13 11.16 -12.74
N GLU A 458 -31.35 10.64 -12.53
CA GLU A 458 -32.21 11.09 -11.43
C GLU A 458 -31.62 10.77 -10.06
N GLN A 459 -30.93 9.63 -9.93
CA GLN A 459 -30.34 9.19 -8.68
C GLN A 459 -29.11 10.00 -8.29
N LEU A 460 -28.39 10.56 -9.27
CA LEU A 460 -27.15 11.31 -9.07
C LEU A 460 -27.37 12.81 -8.83
N LYS A 461 -28.53 13.36 -9.23
CA LYS A 461 -28.88 14.79 -9.04
C LYS A 461 -28.59 15.34 -7.64
N PRO A 462 -28.88 14.63 -6.52
CA PRO A 462 -28.61 15.12 -5.18
C PRO A 462 -27.11 15.36 -4.88
N TYR A 463 -26.22 14.78 -5.68
CA TYR A 463 -24.76 14.83 -5.47
C TYR A 463 -24.06 15.87 -6.35
N GLY A 464 -24.82 16.64 -7.14
CA GLY A 464 -24.35 17.69 -8.03
C GLY A 464 -24.45 17.34 -9.52
N GLU A 465 -23.90 18.21 -10.35
CA GLU A 465 -23.87 18.02 -11.80
C GLU A 465 -22.73 17.07 -12.20
N PHE A 466 -23.07 16.03 -12.95
CA PHE A 466 -22.12 15.03 -13.43
C PHE A 466 -21.79 15.25 -14.92
N THR A 467 -20.49 15.24 -15.22
CA THR A 467 -20.02 15.17 -16.60
C THR A 467 -20.09 13.73 -17.09
N VAL A 468 -20.82 13.50 -18.19
CA VAL A 468 -20.86 12.17 -18.82
C VAL A 468 -19.75 12.06 -19.87
N LEU A 469 -18.94 11.03 -19.76
CA LEU A 469 -17.83 10.73 -20.68
C LEU A 469 -18.04 9.36 -21.33
N GLU A 470 -17.73 9.25 -22.62
CA GLU A 470 -17.85 7.99 -23.38
C GLU A 470 -16.78 6.95 -22.97
N LYS A 471 -15.59 7.41 -22.57
CA LYS A 471 -14.46 6.57 -22.17
C LYS A 471 -13.74 7.13 -20.95
#